data_11e5098ca490d76b8f312ad93fe9a6d8
#
_entry.id   11e5098ca490d76b8f312ad93fe9a6d8
#
_cell.length_a   1.000
_cell.length_b   1.000
_cell.length_c   1.000
_cell.angle_alpha   90.00
_cell.angle_beta   90.00
_cell.angle_gamma   90.00
#
_symmetry.space_group_name_H-M   'P 1'
#
loop_
_entity.id
_entity.type
_entity.pdbx_description
1 polymer ?
#
loop_
_entity_poly.entity_id
_entity_poly.type
_entity_poly.pdbx_seq_one_letter_code
_entity_poly.pdbx_strand_id
1 'polypeptide(L)' 'MTEPLADRLEELEKAVRRAAEVIATLRKERDTLVSRVGAGDADRAELQRLRQERKETLSQVNAMLKEMEKLDL' A
#
# COMPACT_ATOMS: atom_id res chain seq x y z
N MET A 1 24.06 18.19 46.82
CA MET A 1 24.20 16.78 46.44
C MET A 1 22.97 16.18 45.82
N THR A 2 21.79 16.79 46.01
CA THR A 2 20.55 16.32 45.36
C THR A 2 20.37 16.81 43.91
N GLU A 3 21.02 17.92 43.56
CA GLU A 3 20.89 18.52 42.22
C GLU A 3 21.35 17.65 41.07
N PRO A 4 22.53 16.94 41.11
CA PRO A 4 22.91 16.08 40.01
C PRO A 4 21.95 14.90 39.77
N LEU A 5 21.37 14.36 40.82
CA LEU A 5 20.38 13.28 40.71
C LEU A 5 19.06 13.83 40.15
N ALA A 6 18.60 14.99 40.63
CA ALA A 6 17.40 15.64 40.11
C ALA A 6 17.56 15.98 38.63
N ASP A 7 18.73 16.49 38.23
CA ASP A 7 19.02 16.79 36.83
C ASP A 7 19.02 15.55 35.94
N ARG A 8 19.57 14.46 36.43
CA ARG A 8 19.57 13.17 35.71
C ARG A 8 18.16 12.60 35.54
N LEU A 9 17.33 12.73 36.57
CA LEU A 9 15.93 12.32 36.51
C LEU A 9 15.14 13.16 35.52
N GLU A 10 15.39 14.47 35.49
CA GLU A 10 14.77 15.37 34.55
C GLU A 10 15.19 15.07 33.11
N GLU A 11 16.48 14.83 32.88
CA GLU A 11 17.00 14.41 31.57
C GLU A 11 16.39 13.09 31.12
N LEU A 12 16.26 12.13 32.04
CA LEU A 12 15.64 10.85 31.76
C LEU A 12 14.16 11.04 31.39
N GLU A 13 13.44 11.87 32.12
CA GLU A 13 12.04 12.19 31.81
C GLU A 13 11.90 12.78 30.41
N LYS A 14 12.75 13.74 30.05
CA LYS A 14 12.77 14.32 28.71
C LYS A 14 13.07 13.28 27.62
N ALA A 15 14.01 12.39 27.89
CA ALA A 15 14.37 11.32 26.97
C ALA A 15 13.20 10.35 26.74
N VAL A 16 12.49 10.00 27.81
CA VAL A 16 11.31 9.14 27.75
C VAL A 16 10.20 9.81 26.95
N ARG A 17 9.95 11.10 27.17
CA ARG A 17 8.94 11.86 26.40
C ARG A 17 9.28 11.90 24.92
N ARG A 18 10.55 12.16 24.59
CA ARG A 18 11.00 12.16 23.18
C ARG A 18 10.85 10.79 22.54
N ALA A 19 11.19 9.75 23.26
CA ALA A 19 11.03 8.38 22.78
C ALA A 19 9.54 8.06 22.53
N ALA A 20 8.65 8.48 23.41
CA ALA A 20 7.21 8.30 23.25
C ALA A 20 6.67 9.04 22.02
N GLU A 21 7.14 10.28 21.78
CA GLU A 21 6.77 11.06 20.60
C GLU A 21 7.25 10.39 19.31
N VAL A 22 8.49 9.90 19.29
CA VAL A 22 9.06 9.19 18.14
C VAL A 22 8.26 7.91 17.86
N ILE A 23 7.93 7.16 18.90
CA ILE A 23 7.12 5.95 18.76
C ILE A 23 5.74 6.28 18.16
N ALA A 24 5.09 7.34 18.66
CA ALA A 24 3.78 7.77 18.15
C ALA A 24 3.87 8.15 16.67
N THR A 25 4.90 8.90 16.28
CA THR A 25 5.14 9.29 14.89
C THR A 25 5.39 8.08 14.00
N LEU A 26 6.24 7.15 14.44
CA LEU A 26 6.55 5.94 13.70
C LEU A 26 5.33 5.04 13.52
N ARG A 27 4.46 4.95 14.51
CA ARG A 27 3.21 4.20 14.41
C ARG A 27 2.29 4.80 13.35
N LYS A 28 2.17 6.13 13.32
CA LYS A 28 1.38 6.83 12.29
C LYS A 28 1.94 6.59 10.90
N GLU A 29 3.25 6.70 10.74
CA GLU A 29 3.92 6.44 9.46
C GLU A 29 3.71 5.00 9.01
N ARG A 30 3.85 4.05 9.93
CA ARG A 30 3.60 2.64 9.66
C ARG A 30 2.17 2.42 9.18
N ASP A 31 1.18 2.98 9.87
CA ASP A 31 -0.22 2.81 9.54
C ASP A 31 -0.53 3.42 8.16
N THR A 32 0.05 4.57 7.86
CA THR A 32 -0.07 5.20 6.54
C THR A 32 0.53 4.31 5.45
N LEU A 33 1.71 3.76 5.69
CA LEU A 33 2.38 2.87 4.73
C LEU A 33 1.61 1.58 4.53
N VAL A 34 1.09 0.98 5.60
CA VAL A 34 0.25 -0.22 5.52
C VAL A 34 -0.99 0.04 4.68
N SER A 35 -1.66 1.19 4.86
CA SER A 35 -2.81 1.58 4.05
C SER A 35 -2.45 1.73 2.58
N ARG A 36 -1.31 2.36 2.28
CA ARG A 36 -0.84 2.53 0.89
C ARG A 36 -0.51 1.20 0.22
N VAL A 37 0.13 0.30 0.95
CA VAL A 37 0.42 -1.05 0.44
C VAL A 37 -0.87 -1.80 0.13
N GLY A 38 -1.86 -1.74 1.04
CA GLY A 38 -3.15 -2.35 0.83
C GLY A 38 -3.88 -1.81 -0.40
N ALA A 39 -3.86 -0.47 -0.59
CA ALA A 39 -4.44 0.16 -1.77
C ALA A 39 -3.70 -0.26 -3.05
N GLY A 40 -2.37 -0.34 -3.01
CA GLY A 40 -1.57 -0.80 -4.14
C GLY A 40 -1.86 -2.24 -4.52
N ASP A 41 -2.06 -3.12 -3.53
CA ASP A 41 -2.42 -4.52 -3.77
C ASP A 41 -3.80 -4.65 -4.41
N ALA A 42 -4.78 -3.85 -3.97
CA ALA A 42 -6.10 -3.79 -4.56
C ALA A 42 -6.05 -3.32 -6.02
N ASP A 43 -5.26 -2.30 -6.32
CA ASP A 43 -5.06 -1.78 -7.66
C ASP A 43 -4.42 -2.82 -8.59
N ARG A 44 -3.44 -3.57 -8.09
CA ARG A 44 -2.81 -4.66 -8.85
C ARG A 44 -3.80 -5.78 -9.18
N ALA A 45 -4.63 -6.15 -8.22
CA ALA A 45 -5.66 -7.16 -8.43
C ALA A 45 -6.67 -6.71 -9.49
N GLU A 46 -7.10 -5.44 -9.43
CA GLU A 46 -7.98 -4.87 -10.44
C GLU A 46 -7.34 -4.82 -11.82
N LEU A 47 -6.07 -4.45 -11.89
CA LEU A 47 -5.33 -4.43 -13.15
C LEU A 47 -5.24 -5.81 -13.78
N GLN A 48 -4.99 -6.84 -12.98
CA GLN A 48 -4.98 -8.24 -13.46
C GLN A 48 -6.35 -8.65 -13.99
N ARG A 49 -7.42 -8.29 -13.29
CA ARG A 49 -8.79 -8.57 -13.71
C ARG A 49 -9.09 -7.92 -15.06
N LEU A 50 -8.74 -6.63 -15.21
CA LEU A 50 -8.96 -5.89 -16.45
C LEU A 50 -8.14 -6.46 -17.61
N ARG A 51 -6.92 -6.88 -17.37
CA ARG A 51 -6.08 -7.52 -18.37
C ARG A 51 -6.69 -8.85 -18.82
N GLN A 52 -7.23 -9.62 -17.91
CA GLN A 52 -7.88 -10.89 -18.23
C GLN A 52 -9.16 -10.66 -19.03
N GLU A 53 -9.99 -9.70 -18.63
CA GLU A 53 -11.19 -9.33 -19.38
C GLU A 53 -10.86 -8.86 -20.80
N ARG A 54 -9.83 -8.05 -20.95
CA ARG A 54 -9.36 -7.58 -22.25
C ARG A 54 -8.93 -8.75 -23.13
N LYS A 55 -8.19 -9.69 -22.58
CA LYS A 55 -7.72 -10.87 -23.28
C LYS A 55 -8.90 -11.71 -23.79
N GLU A 56 -9.90 -11.92 -22.94
CA GLU A 56 -11.11 -12.65 -23.28
C GLU A 56 -11.91 -11.95 -24.38
N THR A 57 -12.08 -10.64 -24.25
CA THR A 57 -12.78 -9.82 -25.25
C THR A 57 -12.09 -9.88 -26.60
N LEU A 58 -10.76 -9.73 -26.62
CA LEU A 58 -9.98 -9.83 -27.87
C LEU A 58 -10.11 -11.22 -28.50
N SER A 59 -10.10 -12.27 -27.69
CA SER A 59 -10.29 -13.63 -28.16
C SER A 59 -11.66 -13.82 -28.81
N GLN A 60 -12.71 -13.29 -28.18
CA GLN A 60 -14.08 -13.33 -28.72
C GLN A 60 -14.21 -12.55 -30.03
N VAL A 61 -13.64 -11.34 -30.08
CA VAL A 61 -13.65 -10.51 -31.29
C VAL A 61 -12.92 -11.22 -32.42
N ASN A 62 -11.77 -11.82 -32.17
CA ASN A 62 -11.02 -12.57 -33.18
C ASN A 62 -11.81 -13.79 -33.69
N ALA A 63 -12.52 -14.48 -32.79
CA ALA A 63 -13.37 -15.59 -33.18
C ALA A 63 -14.53 -15.15 -34.10
N MET A 64 -15.15 -14.01 -33.74
CA MET A 64 -16.22 -13.39 -34.56
C MET A 64 -15.70 -12.99 -35.94
N LEU A 65 -14.53 -12.36 -36.01
CA LEU A 65 -13.91 -11.97 -37.27
C LEU A 65 -13.63 -13.19 -38.17
N LYS A 66 -13.15 -14.26 -37.60
CA LYS A 66 -12.91 -15.51 -38.36
C LYS A 66 -14.20 -16.10 -38.90
N GLU A 67 -15.27 -16.07 -38.12
CA GLU A 67 -16.59 -16.52 -38.59
C GLU A 67 -17.11 -15.65 -39.72
N MET A 68 -16.95 -14.31 -39.61
CA MET A 68 -17.36 -13.38 -40.66
C MET A 68 -16.56 -13.60 -41.94
N GLU A 69 -15.26 -13.84 -41.85
CA GLU A 69 -14.41 -14.16 -43.02
C GLU A 69 -14.89 -15.41 -43.74
N LYS A 70 -15.30 -16.44 -43.01
CA LYS A 70 -15.84 -17.67 -43.58
C LYS A 70 -17.16 -17.45 -44.32
N LEU A 71 -17.98 -16.51 -43.80
CA LEU A 71 -19.28 -16.19 -44.41
C LEU A 71 -19.14 -15.37 -45.71
N ASP A 72 -18.09 -14.57 -45.82
CA ASP A 72 -17.83 -13.76 -47.01
C ASP A 72 -17.27 -14.58 -48.17
N LEU A 73 -16.89 -15.76 -47.92
CA LEU A 73 -16.42 -16.67 -48.96
C LEU A 73 -17.58 -17.45 -49.61
#